data_5664dd69691afb75bb21310bb85fac6d
#
_entry.id   5664dd69691afb75bb21310bb85fac6d
#
_cell.length_a   1.000
_cell.length_b   1.000
_cell.length_c   1.000
_cell.angle_alpha   90.00
_cell.angle_beta   90.00
_cell.angle_gamma   90.00
#
_symmetry.space_group_name_H-M   'P 1'
#
loop_
_entity.id
_entity.type
_entity.pdbx_description
1 polymer ?
#
loop_
_entity_poly.entity_id
_entity_poly.type
_entity_poly.pdbx_seq_one_letter_code
_entity_poly.pdbx_strand_id
1 'polypeptide(L)'
;MDPMTKAQTPEDITRLFVERVNAGDAQGLADLYEPDAVIAFPPGELTQGRDAIVALYEAMVAQKPHFEYEEPLTTLISGDIALTATEAQDEAGARAQVVRRQSDGTWLRVLDRPDFTSK
;
A
#
# COMPACT_ATOMS: atom_id res chain seq x y z
N MET A 1 -14.94 4.94 11.79
CA MET A 1 -14.47 5.15 10.42
C MET A 1 -15.33 4.32 9.47
N ASP A 2 -15.69 4.91 8.34
CA ASP A 2 -16.44 4.22 7.31
C ASP A 2 -15.56 3.13 6.68
N PRO A 3 -15.95 1.84 6.77
CA PRO A 3 -15.14 0.77 6.16
C PRO A 3 -15.07 0.86 4.64
N MET A 4 -15.94 1.67 4.03
CA MET A 4 -15.94 1.90 2.58
C MET A 4 -15.12 3.11 2.17
N THR A 5 -14.43 3.75 3.12
CA THR A 5 -13.60 4.91 2.82
C THR A 5 -12.54 4.56 1.78
N LYS A 6 -12.46 5.37 0.74
CA LYS A 6 -11.50 5.20 -0.35
C LYS A 6 -10.55 6.39 -0.40
N ALA A 7 -9.39 6.18 -0.97
CA ALA A 7 -8.40 7.23 -1.11
C ALA A 7 -8.86 8.26 -2.14
N GLN A 8 -9.00 9.51 -1.73
CA GLN A 8 -9.35 10.63 -2.61
C GLN A 8 -8.11 11.27 -3.21
N THR A 9 -6.95 11.04 -2.60
CA THR A 9 -5.66 11.49 -3.09
C THR A 9 -4.68 10.34 -2.98
N PRO A 10 -3.56 10.37 -3.74
CA PRO A 10 -2.55 9.32 -3.59
C PRO A 10 -2.03 9.18 -2.16
N GLU A 11 -1.89 10.29 -1.43
CA GLU A 11 -1.38 10.28 -0.06
C GLU A 11 -2.34 9.61 0.92
N ASP A 12 -3.65 9.65 0.64
CA ASP A 12 -4.64 9.01 1.50
C ASP A 12 -4.38 7.50 1.63
N ILE A 13 -3.82 6.88 0.59
CA ILE A 13 -3.56 5.43 0.63
C ILE A 13 -2.61 5.09 1.77
N THR A 14 -1.55 5.88 1.95
CA THR A 14 -0.59 5.64 3.03
C THR A 14 -1.26 5.72 4.39
N ARG A 15 -2.11 6.71 4.61
CA ARG A 15 -2.83 6.86 5.87
C ARG A 15 -3.80 5.70 6.09
N LEU A 16 -4.58 5.35 5.07
CA LEU A 16 -5.52 4.24 5.17
C LEU A 16 -4.80 2.91 5.40
N PHE A 17 -3.63 2.73 4.78
CA PHE A 17 -2.82 1.53 4.96
C PHE A 17 -2.45 1.35 6.43
N VAL A 18 -1.91 2.40 7.05
CA VAL A 18 -1.52 2.35 8.47
C VAL A 18 -2.73 2.05 9.36
N GLU A 19 -3.84 2.76 9.13
CA GLU A 19 -5.05 2.53 9.92
C GLU A 19 -5.54 1.10 9.81
N ARG A 20 -5.54 0.54 8.61
CA ARG A 20 -6.05 -0.81 8.37
C ARG A 20 -5.13 -1.90 8.88
N VAL A 21 -3.81 -1.70 8.79
CA VAL A 21 -2.87 -2.64 9.41
C VAL A 21 -3.10 -2.69 10.92
N ASN A 22 -3.19 -1.52 11.55
CA ASN A 22 -3.34 -1.44 13.00
C ASN A 22 -4.69 -1.98 13.47
N ALA A 23 -5.70 -1.95 12.59
CA ALA A 23 -7.02 -2.51 12.88
C ALA A 23 -7.11 -4.01 12.58
N GLY A 24 -6.08 -4.60 11.97
CA GLY A 24 -6.10 -6.01 11.59
C GLY A 24 -7.04 -6.30 10.43
N ASP A 25 -7.23 -5.34 9.53
CA ASP A 25 -8.21 -5.42 8.44
C ASP A 25 -7.53 -5.80 7.13
N ALA A 26 -7.30 -7.12 6.94
CA ALA A 26 -6.63 -7.63 5.75
C ALA A 26 -7.42 -7.35 4.47
N GLN A 27 -8.74 -7.49 4.52
CA GLN A 27 -9.58 -7.20 3.35
C GLN A 27 -9.50 -5.72 2.97
N GLY A 28 -9.54 -4.84 3.96
CA GLY A 28 -9.42 -3.41 3.73
C GLY A 28 -8.05 -3.03 3.16
N LEU A 29 -7.00 -3.73 3.56
CA LEU A 29 -5.67 -3.52 2.97
C LEU A 29 -5.67 -3.91 1.49
N ALA A 30 -6.23 -5.06 1.15
CA ALA A 30 -6.30 -5.49 -0.24
C ALA A 30 -7.14 -4.54 -1.08
N ASP A 31 -8.14 -3.89 -0.48
CA ASP A 31 -8.99 -2.90 -1.17
C ASP A 31 -8.23 -1.64 -1.58
N LEU A 32 -6.99 -1.46 -1.10
CA LEU A 32 -6.15 -0.32 -1.50
C LEU A 32 -5.38 -0.59 -2.79
N TYR A 33 -5.53 -1.78 -3.37
CA TYR A 33 -4.78 -2.25 -4.53
C TYR A 33 -5.72 -2.57 -5.68
N GLU A 34 -5.25 -2.36 -6.92
CA GLU A 34 -5.98 -2.86 -8.10
C GLU A 34 -5.97 -4.38 -8.08
N PRO A 35 -6.98 -5.02 -8.73
CA PRO A 35 -7.06 -6.48 -8.70
C PRO A 35 -5.82 -7.23 -9.22
N ASP A 36 -5.05 -6.60 -10.12
CA ASP A 36 -3.85 -7.21 -10.70
C ASP A 36 -2.56 -6.60 -10.15
N ALA A 37 -2.64 -5.86 -9.04
CA ALA A 37 -1.47 -5.19 -8.47
C ALA A 37 -0.36 -6.18 -8.14
N VAL A 38 0.87 -5.67 -8.15
CA VAL A 38 2.06 -6.46 -7.84
C VAL A 38 2.78 -5.82 -6.66
N ILE A 39 3.07 -6.62 -5.65
CA ILE A 39 3.79 -6.21 -4.45
C ILE A 39 5.12 -6.96 -4.40
N ALA A 40 6.23 -6.23 -4.24
CA ALA A 40 7.56 -6.84 -4.12
C ALA A 40 7.80 -7.27 -2.67
N PHE A 41 7.08 -8.29 -2.23
CA PHE A 41 7.15 -8.81 -0.87
C PHE A 41 6.50 -10.20 -0.84
N PRO A 42 6.94 -11.18 -0.04
CA PRO A 42 8.10 -11.14 0.88
C PRO A 42 9.43 -10.92 0.16
N PRO A 43 10.53 -10.70 0.90
CA PRO A 43 11.84 -10.46 0.28
C PRO A 43 12.19 -11.53 -0.75
N GLY A 44 12.58 -11.08 -1.95
CA GLY A 44 12.94 -11.98 -3.04
C GLY A 44 11.77 -12.58 -3.80
N GLU A 45 10.53 -12.21 -3.46
CA GLU A 45 9.33 -12.77 -4.07
C GLU A 45 8.41 -11.66 -4.57
N LEU A 46 7.42 -12.04 -5.36
CA LEU A 46 6.36 -11.12 -5.80
C LEU A 46 5.02 -11.70 -5.39
N THR A 47 4.14 -10.82 -4.90
CA THR A 47 2.75 -11.14 -4.62
C THR A 47 1.92 -10.43 -5.68
N GLN A 48 1.11 -11.17 -6.41
CA GLN A 48 0.32 -10.59 -7.50
C GLN A 48 -1.11 -11.09 -7.46
N GLY A 49 -2.05 -10.17 -7.64
CA GLY A 49 -3.46 -10.50 -7.74
C GLY A 49 -4.17 -10.46 -6.40
N ARG A 50 -5.49 -10.25 -6.46
CA ARG A 50 -6.33 -10.02 -5.27
C ARG A 50 -6.20 -11.12 -4.22
N ASP A 51 -6.35 -12.39 -4.63
CA ASP A 51 -6.34 -13.49 -3.66
C ASP A 51 -5.00 -13.61 -2.94
N ALA A 52 -3.90 -13.45 -3.70
CA ALA A 52 -2.57 -13.52 -3.11
C ALA A 52 -2.32 -12.34 -2.16
N ILE A 53 -2.81 -11.15 -2.52
CA ILE A 53 -2.67 -9.96 -1.69
C ILE A 53 -3.45 -10.10 -0.39
N VAL A 54 -4.67 -10.62 -0.45
CA VAL A 54 -5.46 -10.89 0.75
C VAL A 54 -4.71 -11.86 1.67
N ALA A 55 -4.21 -12.97 1.11
CA ALA A 55 -3.49 -13.97 1.89
C ALA A 55 -2.23 -13.39 2.54
N LEU A 56 -1.50 -12.55 1.80
CA LEU A 56 -0.31 -11.87 2.32
C LEU A 56 -0.67 -11.04 3.55
N TYR A 57 -1.72 -10.23 3.43
CA TYR A 57 -2.08 -9.33 4.53
C TYR A 57 -2.76 -10.06 5.68
N GLU A 58 -3.48 -11.15 5.42
CA GLU A 58 -3.98 -11.99 6.51
C GLU A 58 -2.84 -12.52 7.37
N ALA A 59 -1.77 -12.99 6.73
CA ALA A 59 -0.59 -13.47 7.46
C ALA A 59 0.09 -12.34 8.22
N MET A 60 0.16 -11.15 7.63
CA MET A 60 0.78 -9.99 8.26
C MET A 60 0.02 -9.56 9.51
N VAL A 61 -1.30 -9.35 9.38
CA VAL A 61 -2.08 -8.84 10.51
C VAL A 61 -2.24 -9.86 11.63
N ALA A 62 -2.07 -11.16 11.32
CA ALA A 62 -2.08 -12.22 12.34
C ALA A 62 -0.94 -12.03 13.35
N GLN A 63 0.15 -11.36 12.96
CA GLN A 63 1.27 -11.05 13.85
C GLN A 63 0.99 -9.82 14.72
N LYS A 64 -0.15 -9.15 14.52
CA LYS A 64 -0.57 -7.95 15.25
C LYS A 64 0.49 -6.85 15.22
N PRO A 65 1.00 -6.47 14.04
CA PRO A 65 1.98 -5.40 13.96
C PRO A 65 1.36 -4.06 14.29
N HIS A 66 2.18 -3.12 14.73
CA HIS A 66 1.75 -1.73 14.89
C HIS A 66 2.62 -0.86 14.01
N PHE A 67 2.01 -0.12 13.11
CA PHE A 67 2.71 0.77 12.20
C PHE A 67 2.46 2.22 12.60
N GLU A 68 3.51 3.03 12.48
CA GLU A 68 3.39 4.47 12.64
C GLU A 68 3.25 5.11 11.27
N TYR A 69 2.48 6.19 11.21
CA TYR A 69 2.35 6.93 9.97
C TYR A 69 3.69 7.59 9.62
N GLU A 70 4.12 7.42 8.38
CA GLU A 70 5.33 8.05 7.86
C GLU A 70 4.92 9.12 6.87
N GLU A 71 5.45 10.34 7.03
CA GLU A 71 5.16 11.41 6.09
C GLU A 71 5.70 11.05 4.72
N PRO A 72 4.89 11.09 3.68
CA PRO A 72 5.39 10.81 2.34
C PRO A 72 6.23 11.96 1.80
N LEU A 73 7.13 11.61 0.91
CA LEU A 73 7.81 12.61 0.09
C LEU A 73 6.79 13.22 -0.86
N THR A 74 7.16 14.33 -1.52
CA THR A 74 6.26 14.96 -2.48
C THR A 74 5.79 13.95 -3.52
N THR A 75 4.49 13.81 -3.67
CA THR A 75 3.91 12.92 -4.66
C THR A 75 4.13 13.49 -6.07
N LEU A 76 4.57 12.64 -6.97
CA LEU A 76 4.71 13.01 -8.38
C LEU A 76 3.48 12.52 -9.13
N ILE A 77 2.77 13.42 -9.80
CA ILE A 77 1.52 13.08 -10.48
C ILE A 77 1.64 13.43 -11.96
N SER A 78 1.25 12.48 -12.80
CA SER A 78 1.16 12.68 -14.24
C SER A 78 -0.15 12.06 -14.72
N GLY A 79 -1.17 12.90 -14.96
CA GLY A 79 -2.49 12.42 -15.37
C GLY A 79 -3.11 11.52 -14.31
N ASP A 80 -3.38 10.29 -14.67
CA ASP A 80 -4.03 9.31 -13.78
C ASP A 80 -3.03 8.41 -13.05
N ILE A 81 -1.74 8.69 -13.17
CA ILE A 81 -0.67 7.91 -12.53
C ILE A 81 0.07 8.81 -11.55
N ALA A 82 0.43 8.26 -10.40
CA ALA A 82 1.26 8.98 -9.43
C ALA A 82 2.29 8.04 -8.82
N LEU A 83 3.41 8.63 -8.40
CA LEU A 83 4.45 7.93 -7.66
C LEU A 83 4.46 8.48 -6.26
N THR A 84 4.23 7.62 -5.28
CA THR A 84 4.34 7.96 -3.86
C THR A 84 5.58 7.31 -3.29
N ALA A 85 6.19 7.94 -2.30
CA ALA A 85 7.40 7.41 -1.68
C ALA A 85 7.53 7.94 -0.26
N THR A 86 8.21 7.18 0.59
CA THR A 86 8.61 7.63 1.93
C THR A 86 10.10 7.40 2.08
N GLU A 87 10.76 8.25 2.89
CA GLU A 87 12.17 8.06 3.21
C GLU A 87 12.36 6.82 4.05
N ALA A 88 13.59 6.30 4.04
CA ALA A 88 13.97 5.22 4.93
C ALA A 88 13.86 5.69 6.37
N GLN A 89 12.99 5.05 7.16
CA GLN A 89 12.82 5.35 8.58
C GLN A 89 13.44 4.27 9.45
N ASP A 90 13.79 3.15 8.84
CA ASP A 90 14.31 1.98 9.54
C ASP A 90 15.21 1.21 8.58
N GLU A 91 15.60 0.00 8.98
CA GLU A 91 16.48 -0.84 8.19
C GLU A 91 15.81 -1.39 6.93
N ALA A 92 14.49 -1.27 6.81
CA ALA A 92 13.77 -1.71 5.62
C ALA A 92 14.05 -0.81 4.41
N GLY A 93 14.54 0.41 4.65
CA GLY A 93 14.88 1.33 3.57
C GLY A 93 13.69 2.14 3.10
N ALA A 94 13.87 2.84 2.01
CA ALA A 94 12.83 3.66 1.41
C ALA A 94 11.70 2.78 0.85
N ARG A 95 10.52 3.37 0.72
CA ARG A 95 9.36 2.70 0.14
C ARG A 95 8.83 3.52 -1.02
N ALA A 96 8.31 2.86 -2.05
CA ALA A 96 7.73 3.55 -3.20
C ALA A 96 6.57 2.76 -3.76
N GLN A 97 5.57 3.47 -4.28
CA GLN A 97 4.41 2.86 -4.90
C GLN A 97 4.01 3.65 -6.14
N VAL A 98 3.50 2.93 -7.14
CA VAL A 98 2.82 3.56 -8.26
C VAL A 98 1.33 3.37 -8.02
N VAL A 99 0.57 4.45 -8.10
CA VAL A 99 -0.87 4.43 -7.89
C VAL A 99 -1.57 4.98 -9.12
N ARG A 100 -2.80 4.53 -9.34
CA ARG A 100 -3.60 4.92 -10.52
C ARG A 100 -4.95 5.43 -10.06
N ARG A 101 -5.38 6.55 -10.67
CA ARG A 101 -6.71 7.06 -10.42
C ARG A 101 -7.73 6.21 -11.15
N GLN A 102 -8.77 5.82 -10.44
CA GLN A 102 -9.85 4.98 -10.94
C GLN A 102 -10.95 5.85 -11.57
N SER A 103 -11.89 5.22 -12.25
CA SER A 103 -12.98 5.93 -12.93
C SER A 103 -13.85 6.72 -11.97
N ASP A 104 -13.91 6.33 -10.69
CA ASP A 104 -14.69 7.07 -9.68
C ASP A 104 -13.88 8.19 -9.01
N GLY A 105 -12.67 8.46 -9.49
CA GLY A 105 -11.81 9.50 -8.97
C GLY A 105 -10.97 9.11 -7.76
N THR A 106 -11.11 7.89 -7.26
CA THR A 106 -10.29 7.40 -6.15
C THR A 106 -9.01 6.76 -6.68
N TRP A 107 -8.05 6.52 -5.79
CA TRP A 107 -6.73 6.02 -6.16
C TRP A 107 -6.49 4.64 -5.57
N LEU A 108 -5.83 3.77 -6.34
CA LEU A 108 -5.43 2.43 -5.89
C LEU A 108 -3.97 2.20 -6.25
N ARG A 109 -3.28 1.38 -5.46
CA ARG A 109 -1.92 0.96 -5.76
C ARG A 109 -1.90 -0.06 -6.88
N VAL A 110 -0.95 0.10 -7.80
CA VAL A 110 -0.73 -0.80 -8.93
C VAL A 110 0.56 -1.59 -8.70
N LEU A 111 1.60 -0.90 -8.26
CA LEU A 111 2.91 -1.48 -7.97
C LEU A 111 3.34 -0.99 -6.60
N ASP A 112 3.87 -1.89 -5.79
CA ASP A 112 4.27 -1.56 -4.43
C ASP A 112 5.63 -2.19 -4.12
N ARG A 113 6.60 -1.35 -3.81
CA ARG A 113 7.88 -1.78 -3.30
C ARG A 113 8.01 -1.28 -1.87
N PRO A 114 7.58 -2.10 -0.89
CA PRO A 114 7.55 -1.67 0.51
C PRO A 114 8.92 -1.67 1.18
N ASP A 115 9.96 -2.20 0.51
CA ASP A 115 11.26 -2.38 1.13
C ASP A 115 12.33 -2.43 0.03
N PHE A 116 13.17 -1.40 -0.05
CA PHE A 116 14.23 -1.34 -1.06
C PHE A 116 15.50 -2.11 -0.64
N THR A 117 15.58 -2.54 0.61
CA THR A 117 16.72 -3.36 1.04
C THR A 117 16.52 -4.82 0.71
N SER A 118 15.29 -5.23 0.41
CA SER A 118 14.96 -6.59 0.00
C SER A 118 15.37 -6.84 -1.44
N LYS A 119 15.78 -8.05 -1.75
CA LYS A 119 16.17 -8.43 -3.09
C LYS A 119 15.37 -9.59 -3.59
#